data_3f306b18604801e16531db71cab9e4be
#
_entry.id   3f306b18604801e16531db71cab9e4be
#
_cell.length_a   1.000
_cell.length_b   1.000
_cell.length_c   1.000
_cell.angle_alpha   90.00
_cell.angle_beta   90.00
_cell.angle_gamma   90.00
#
_symmetry.space_group_name_H-M   'P 1'
#
loop_
_entity.id
_entity.type
_entity.pdbx_description
1 polymer ?
#
loop_
_entity_poly.entity_id
_entity_poly.type
_entity_poly.pdbx_seq_one_letter_code
_entity_poly.pdbx_strand_id
1 'polypeptide(L)'
;EACVEALKNSENKLKPGNKIGKVFDAHAKTFNDLGFNKARMNACGYSLGNTFSPNWMDWPMLYTNNPYVIQPGNIFFMHMILMDSENQLAMNLGETYLVNKSGSERLGKQKLDLVIL
;
A
#
# COMPACT_ATOMS: atom_id res chain seq x y z
N GLU A 1 1.90 -7.07 -12.85
CA GLU A 1 3.05 -7.63 -12.08
C GLU A 1 3.64 -6.59 -11.13
N ALA A 2 4.08 -5.40 -11.59
CA ALA A 2 4.72 -4.39 -10.74
C ALA A 2 3.92 -4.00 -9.49
N CYS A 3 2.59 -3.82 -9.61
CA CYS A 3 1.75 -3.51 -8.46
C CYS A 3 1.69 -4.67 -7.44
N VAL A 4 1.70 -5.92 -7.91
CA VAL A 4 1.74 -7.11 -7.03
C VAL A 4 3.05 -7.19 -6.28
N GLU A 5 4.17 -6.92 -6.95
CA GLU A 5 5.49 -6.91 -6.34
C GLU A 5 5.61 -5.78 -5.30
N ALA A 6 5.17 -4.57 -5.64
CA ALA A 6 5.13 -3.44 -4.71
C ALA A 6 4.26 -3.74 -3.49
N LEU A 7 3.09 -4.37 -3.67
CA LEU A 7 2.21 -4.76 -2.58
C LEU A 7 2.90 -5.75 -1.63
N LYS A 8 3.53 -6.81 -2.15
CA LYS A 8 4.24 -7.84 -1.36
C LYS A 8 5.44 -7.25 -0.59
N ASN A 9 6.21 -6.37 -1.23
CA ASN A 9 7.36 -5.73 -0.58
C ASN A 9 6.91 -4.76 0.53
N SER A 10 5.79 -4.07 0.34
CA SER A 10 5.17 -3.21 1.36
C SER A 10 4.60 -4.02 2.51
N GLU A 11 3.89 -5.13 2.23
CA GLU A 11 3.36 -6.08 3.21
C GLU A 11 4.46 -6.57 4.15
N ASN A 12 5.64 -6.92 3.63
CA ASN A 12 6.79 -7.36 4.41
C ASN A 12 7.28 -6.31 5.44
N LYS A 13 6.97 -5.04 5.24
CA LYS A 13 7.29 -3.93 6.16
C LYS A 13 6.14 -3.57 7.09
N LEU A 14 4.91 -4.01 6.79
CA LEU A 14 3.72 -3.73 7.59
C LEU A 14 3.70 -4.62 8.84
N LYS A 15 4.56 -4.31 9.81
CA LYS A 15 4.76 -5.08 11.05
C LYS A 15 4.76 -4.17 12.27
N PRO A 16 4.29 -4.66 13.43
CA PRO A 16 4.38 -3.90 14.67
C PRO A 16 5.80 -3.41 14.95
N GLY A 17 5.92 -2.18 15.43
CA GLY A 17 7.20 -1.55 15.77
C GLY A 17 7.91 -0.88 14.58
N ASN A 18 7.54 -1.16 13.35
CA ASN A 18 8.05 -0.41 12.20
C ASN A 18 7.37 0.96 12.11
N LYS A 19 8.09 1.96 11.61
CA LYS A 19 7.48 3.22 11.19
C LYS A 19 6.73 3.00 9.87
N ILE A 20 5.54 3.60 9.76
CA ILE A 20 4.69 3.44 8.58
C ILE A 20 5.35 3.97 7.29
N GLY A 21 6.23 4.97 7.41
CA GLY A 21 7.03 5.48 6.30
C GLY A 21 7.87 4.39 5.61
N LYS A 22 8.34 3.37 6.35
CA LYS A 22 9.09 2.24 5.76
C LYS A 22 8.25 1.38 4.83
N VAL A 23 6.94 1.33 5.06
CA VAL A 23 5.99 0.62 4.16
C VAL A 23 5.93 1.35 2.83
N PHE A 24 5.79 2.67 2.87
CA PHE A 24 5.85 3.50 1.66
C PHE A 24 7.20 3.42 0.95
N ASP A 25 8.31 3.47 1.70
CA ASP A 25 9.66 3.42 1.10
C ASP A 25 9.88 2.11 0.33
N ALA A 26 9.34 0.99 0.82
CA ALA A 26 9.37 -0.28 0.10
C ALA A 26 8.58 -0.24 -1.21
N HIS A 27 7.38 0.36 -1.20
CA HIS A 27 6.56 0.61 -2.39
C HIS A 27 7.32 1.49 -3.40
N ALA A 28 7.84 2.63 -2.95
CA ALA A 28 8.54 3.58 -3.81
C ALA A 28 9.80 2.96 -4.43
N LYS A 29 10.59 2.23 -3.62
CA LYS A 29 11.78 1.54 -4.10
C LYS A 29 11.42 0.52 -5.19
N THR A 30 10.40 -0.29 -4.98
CA THR A 30 9.99 -1.31 -5.96
C THR A 30 9.62 -0.66 -7.29
N PHE A 31 8.77 0.36 -7.28
CA PHE A 31 8.39 1.04 -8.52
C PHE A 31 9.55 1.77 -9.18
N ASN A 32 10.44 2.38 -8.40
CA ASN A 32 11.62 3.05 -8.94
C ASN A 32 12.56 2.05 -9.63
N ASP A 33 12.83 0.89 -9.00
CA ASP A 33 13.69 -0.16 -9.55
C ASP A 33 13.12 -0.77 -10.84
N LEU A 34 11.79 -0.78 -10.96
CA LEU A 34 11.09 -1.25 -12.17
C LEU A 34 10.88 -0.15 -13.23
N GLY A 35 11.41 1.05 -13.03
CA GLY A 35 11.33 2.15 -13.99
C GLY A 35 10.04 2.98 -13.93
N PHE A 36 9.19 2.79 -12.90
CA PHE A 36 7.91 3.50 -12.74
C PHE A 36 7.96 4.70 -11.79
N ASN A 37 9.15 5.29 -11.58
CA ASN A 37 9.33 6.40 -10.65
C ASN A 37 8.46 7.63 -10.97
N LYS A 38 8.16 7.89 -12.24
CA LYS A 38 7.27 8.98 -12.68
C LYS A 38 5.78 8.62 -12.58
N ALA A 39 5.46 7.35 -12.64
CA ALA A 39 4.08 6.86 -12.70
C ALA A 39 3.50 6.54 -11.30
N ARG A 40 4.34 6.31 -10.29
CA ARG A 40 3.89 6.01 -8.93
C ARG A 40 3.38 7.24 -8.18
N MET A 41 2.50 7.01 -7.20
CA MET A 41 2.01 8.04 -6.30
C MET A 41 2.99 8.32 -5.14
N ASN A 42 2.76 9.42 -4.41
CA ASN A 42 3.54 9.84 -3.24
C ASN A 42 2.95 9.35 -1.89
N ALA A 43 1.91 8.53 -1.96
CA ALA A 43 1.36 7.76 -0.85
C ALA A 43 0.90 6.41 -1.39
N CYS A 44 0.90 5.38 -0.55
CA CYS A 44 0.52 4.03 -0.97
C CYS A 44 -0.54 3.39 -0.07
N GLY A 45 -1.33 4.20 0.61
CA GLY A 45 -2.42 3.71 1.44
C GLY A 45 -2.71 4.60 2.64
N TYR A 46 -3.62 4.15 3.45
CA TYR A 46 -4.14 4.88 4.60
C TYR A 46 -4.75 3.92 5.64
N SER A 47 -4.89 4.42 6.87
CA SER A 47 -5.63 3.72 7.93
C SER A 47 -7.11 3.65 7.57
N LEU A 48 -7.73 2.53 7.90
CA LEU A 48 -9.18 2.39 7.89
C LEU A 48 -9.71 2.54 9.30
N GLY A 49 -10.70 3.42 9.47
CA GLY A 49 -11.39 3.70 10.72
C GLY A 49 -12.88 3.89 10.49
N ASN A 50 -13.47 4.88 11.14
CA ASN A 50 -14.92 5.21 11.08
C ASN A 50 -15.21 6.45 10.26
N THR A 51 -14.30 6.84 9.37
CA THR A 51 -14.52 7.97 8.47
C THR A 51 -15.37 7.53 7.29
N PHE A 52 -16.44 8.30 7.03
CA PHE A 52 -17.38 8.04 5.95
C PHE A 52 -17.36 9.18 4.93
N SER A 53 -18.13 9.00 3.84
CA SER A 53 -18.28 10.04 2.81
C SER A 53 -18.47 11.44 3.43
N PRO A 54 -17.84 12.48 2.88
CA PRO A 54 -17.15 12.52 1.59
C PRO A 54 -15.68 12.07 1.61
N ASN A 55 -15.10 11.81 2.76
CA ASN A 55 -13.72 11.37 2.88
C ASN A 55 -13.63 10.08 3.72
N TRP A 56 -13.28 8.98 3.07
CA TRP A 56 -13.13 7.65 3.69
C TRP A 56 -11.69 7.35 4.14
N MET A 57 -10.71 8.18 3.78
CA MET A 57 -9.32 8.02 4.18
C MET A 57 -9.14 8.50 5.62
N ASP A 58 -8.70 7.60 6.48
CA ASP A 58 -8.40 7.93 7.87
C ASP A 58 -6.89 8.15 8.06
N TRP A 59 -6.53 8.77 9.15
CA TRP A 59 -5.14 8.99 9.54
C TRP A 59 -4.63 7.81 10.40
N PRO A 60 -3.35 7.37 10.24
CA PRO A 60 -2.31 7.93 9.38
C PRO A 60 -2.32 7.39 7.94
N MET A 61 -1.74 8.18 7.02
CA MET A 61 -1.48 7.78 5.65
C MET A 61 -0.05 7.23 5.46
N LEU A 62 0.12 6.36 4.48
CA LEU A 62 1.40 5.72 4.15
C LEU A 62 2.18 6.58 3.17
N TYR A 63 3.05 7.45 3.68
CA TYR A 63 3.97 8.29 2.91
C TYR A 63 5.37 8.28 3.52
N THR A 64 6.37 8.75 2.76
CA THR A 64 7.78 8.74 3.21
C THR A 64 7.96 9.55 4.49
N ASN A 65 8.85 9.08 5.37
CA ASN A 65 9.18 9.73 6.65
C ASN A 65 8.01 9.86 7.65
N ASN A 66 6.84 9.26 7.38
CA ASN A 66 5.78 9.23 8.39
C ASN A 66 6.27 8.47 9.63
N PRO A 67 6.36 9.13 10.80
CA PRO A 67 6.96 8.56 12.02
C PRO A 67 6.02 7.63 12.79
N TYR A 68 4.76 7.51 12.39
CA TYR A 68 3.79 6.69 13.10
C TYR A 68 4.29 5.25 13.25
N VAL A 69 4.30 4.75 14.47
CA VAL A 69 4.71 3.37 14.80
C VAL A 69 3.52 2.44 14.69
N ILE A 70 3.64 1.46 13.81
CA ILE A 70 2.59 0.46 13.56
C ILE A 70 2.33 -0.35 14.83
N GLN A 71 1.05 -0.51 15.19
CA GLN A 71 0.59 -1.24 16.37
C GLN A 71 -0.25 -2.45 15.97
N PRO A 72 -0.26 -3.53 16.77
CA PRO A 72 -1.25 -4.59 16.62
C PRO A 72 -2.67 -4.03 16.74
N GLY A 73 -3.58 -4.49 15.89
CA GLY A 73 -4.95 -4.00 15.80
C GLY A 73 -5.15 -2.86 14.79
N ASN A 74 -4.07 -2.26 14.27
CA ASN A 74 -4.22 -1.32 13.16
C ASN A 74 -4.75 -2.02 11.92
N ILE A 75 -5.60 -1.32 11.17
CA ILE A 75 -6.10 -1.76 9.88
C ILE A 75 -5.71 -0.73 8.83
N PHE A 76 -5.05 -1.18 7.77
CA PHE A 76 -4.61 -0.33 6.67
C PHE A 76 -5.14 -0.85 5.33
N PHE A 77 -5.55 0.08 4.48
CA PHE A 77 -5.73 -0.19 3.06
C PHE A 77 -4.46 0.21 2.33
N MET A 78 -3.79 -0.75 1.73
CA MET A 78 -2.64 -0.49 0.86
C MET A 78 -3.10 -0.42 -0.59
N HIS A 79 -2.62 0.60 -1.30
CA HIS A 79 -3.13 1.01 -2.59
C HIS A 79 -1.97 1.27 -3.55
N MET A 80 -1.66 0.29 -4.39
CA MET A 80 -0.58 0.35 -5.38
C MET A 80 -1.14 0.96 -6.66
N ILE A 81 -0.82 2.23 -6.91
CA ILE A 81 -1.33 2.97 -8.07
C ILE A 81 -0.18 3.33 -8.99
N LEU A 82 -0.32 3.03 -10.26
CA LEU A 82 0.50 3.52 -11.35
C LEU A 82 -0.37 4.32 -12.33
N MET A 83 0.09 5.53 -12.68
CA MET A 83 -0.52 6.38 -13.68
C MET A 83 0.57 6.80 -14.68
N ASP A 84 0.71 6.03 -15.74
CA ASP A 84 1.65 6.28 -16.82
C ASP A 84 0.97 7.08 -17.93
N SER A 85 1.01 8.40 -17.78
CA SER A 85 0.36 9.31 -18.72
C SER A 85 1.06 9.36 -20.08
N GLU A 86 2.36 9.07 -20.15
CA GLU A 86 3.11 9.02 -21.38
C GLU A 86 2.63 7.88 -22.29
N ASN A 87 2.32 6.73 -21.70
CA ASN A 87 1.80 5.55 -22.40
C ASN A 87 0.27 5.39 -22.31
N GLN A 88 -0.43 6.34 -21.69
CA GLN A 88 -1.88 6.31 -21.47
C GLN A 88 -2.36 5.04 -20.74
N LEU A 89 -1.58 4.57 -19.78
CA LEU A 89 -1.85 3.38 -18.98
C LEU A 89 -2.05 3.73 -17.52
N ALA A 90 -3.00 3.07 -16.89
CA ALA A 90 -3.21 3.13 -15.45
C ALA A 90 -3.46 1.73 -14.90
N MET A 91 -2.94 1.48 -13.69
CA MET A 91 -3.20 0.26 -12.95
C MET A 91 -3.36 0.59 -11.47
N ASN A 92 -4.31 -0.08 -10.85
CA ASN A 92 -4.60 0.04 -9.44
C ASN A 92 -4.78 -1.35 -8.83
N LEU A 93 -4.10 -1.60 -7.73
CA LEU A 93 -4.25 -2.80 -6.92
C LEU A 93 -4.37 -2.39 -5.46
N GLY A 94 -5.49 -2.72 -4.81
CA GLY A 94 -5.76 -2.39 -3.43
C GLY A 94 -6.09 -3.60 -2.58
N GLU A 95 -5.57 -3.65 -1.36
CA GLU A 95 -5.82 -4.70 -0.38
C GLU A 95 -5.87 -4.15 1.05
N THR A 96 -6.73 -4.74 1.86
CA THR A 96 -6.85 -4.40 3.29
C THR A 96 -6.06 -5.38 4.13
N TYR A 97 -5.34 -4.85 5.11
CA TYR A 97 -4.51 -5.61 6.04
C TYR A 97 -4.88 -5.32 7.49
N LEU A 98 -4.98 -6.38 8.27
CA LEU A 98 -5.02 -6.32 9.73
C LEU A 98 -3.61 -6.56 10.27
N VAL A 99 -3.08 -5.64 11.07
CA VAL A 99 -1.82 -5.85 11.79
C VAL A 99 -2.06 -6.69 13.03
N ASN A 100 -1.38 -7.82 13.14
CA ASN A 100 -1.39 -8.71 14.30
C ASN A 100 -0.09 -8.61 15.09
N LYS A 101 0.09 -9.41 16.14
CA LYS A 101 1.28 -9.35 17.01
C LYS A 101 2.60 -9.73 16.31
N SER A 102 2.53 -10.51 15.23
CA SER A 102 3.71 -11.05 14.53
C SER A 102 3.96 -10.44 13.15
N GLY A 103 3.01 -9.68 12.62
CA GLY A 103 3.11 -9.10 11.28
C GLY A 103 1.80 -8.50 10.82
N SER A 104 1.39 -8.80 9.59
CA SER A 104 0.11 -8.39 9.04
C SER A 104 -0.56 -9.55 8.30
N GLU A 105 -1.87 -9.49 8.25
CA GLU A 105 -2.74 -10.45 7.57
C GLU A 105 -3.55 -9.73 6.50
N ARG A 106 -3.47 -10.19 5.26
CA ARG A 106 -4.31 -9.71 4.17
C ARG A 106 -5.73 -10.26 4.34
N LEU A 107 -6.72 -9.38 4.38
CA LEU A 107 -8.12 -9.75 4.57
C LEU A 107 -8.80 -10.19 3.27
N GLY A 108 -8.35 -9.71 2.11
CA GLY A 108 -8.80 -10.15 0.81
C GLY A 108 -8.38 -11.59 0.52
N LYS A 109 -9.30 -12.41 0.00
CA LYS A 109 -9.06 -13.84 -0.26
C LYS A 109 -8.83 -14.16 -1.73
N GLN A 110 -9.07 -13.21 -2.64
CA GLN A 110 -8.85 -13.40 -4.07
C GLN A 110 -7.36 -13.51 -4.40
N LYS A 111 -7.07 -14.23 -5.47
CA LYS A 111 -5.71 -14.27 -6.02
C LYS A 111 -5.30 -12.91 -6.54
N LEU A 112 -4.00 -12.59 -6.47
CA LEU A 112 -3.42 -11.36 -6.99
C LEU A 112 -2.98 -11.51 -8.46
N ASP A 113 -3.69 -12.35 -9.22
CA ASP A 113 -3.40 -12.63 -10.62
C ASP A 113 -4.24 -11.73 -11.52
N LEU A 114 -3.74 -11.43 -12.71
CA LEU A 114 -4.51 -10.76 -13.74
C LEU A 114 -5.63 -11.69 -14.20
N VAL A 115 -6.86 -11.22 -14.13
CA VAL A 115 -8.03 -11.94 -14.69
C VAL A 115 -8.16 -11.55 -16.16
N ILE A 116 -8.05 -12.55 -17.03
CA ILE A 116 -8.27 -12.40 -18.46
C ILE A 116 -9.63 -13.03 -18.76
N LEU A 117 -10.55 -12.22 -19.27
CA LEU A 117 -11.91 -12.64 -19.64
C LEU A 117 -11.94 -13.22 -21.06
#